data_42eef343ea267d38c2b5ae24add7038b
#
_entry.id   42eef343ea267d38c2b5ae24add7038b
#
_cell.length_a   1.000
_cell.length_b   1.000
_cell.length_c   1.000
_cell.angle_alpha   90.00
_cell.angle_beta   90.00
_cell.angle_gamma   90.00
#
_symmetry.space_group_name_H-M   'P 1'
#
loop_
_entity.id
_entity.type
_entity.pdbx_description
1 polymer ?
#
loop_
_entity_poly.entity_id
_entity_poly.type
_entity_poly.pdbx_seq_one_letter_code
_entity_poly.pdbx_strand_id
1 'polypeptide(L)'
;MSSVAEENQKAKIEFIDAFFDDYDNKANYLRELYKTDRRDEARILCACYIDGLASALCWPDERSNYNYVAILRAHGGNEIFAYIHPKMLDDALNKLSEQRKWKKIFPTISDKLKVADRRLYEEHEILELLAPHLNAAELELVRKEFWRGTFAAIIYSRFRVSAVHGFGPPDGTTFDLTTFKGKSVPAIDFFMVHGCLKRIIGVTRDISKNSGKWFGHDFKRER
;
A
#
# COMPACT_ATOMS: atom_id res chain seq x y z
N MET A 1 11.97 -36.59 -25.67
CA MET A 1 12.82 -35.38 -25.82
C MET A 1 11.93 -34.21 -25.53
N SER A 2 12.15 -33.51 -24.39
CA SER A 2 11.46 -32.23 -24.11
C SER A 2 11.89 -31.20 -25.14
N SER A 3 10.98 -30.33 -25.54
CA SER A 3 11.35 -29.26 -26.46
C SER A 3 12.18 -28.19 -25.71
N VAL A 4 13.04 -27.46 -26.41
CA VAL A 4 13.80 -26.32 -25.85
C VAL A 4 12.88 -25.32 -25.16
N ALA A 5 11.65 -25.18 -25.64
CA ALA A 5 10.62 -24.33 -25.02
C ALA A 5 10.18 -24.85 -23.64
N GLU A 6 10.02 -26.15 -23.47
CA GLU A 6 9.66 -26.76 -22.17
C GLU A 6 10.79 -26.64 -21.15
N GLU A 7 12.05 -26.80 -21.57
CA GLU A 7 13.23 -26.62 -20.72
C GLU A 7 13.37 -25.16 -20.26
N ASN A 8 13.16 -24.20 -21.16
CA ASN A 8 13.17 -22.79 -20.84
C ASN A 8 12.05 -22.40 -19.87
N GLN A 9 10.84 -22.96 -20.05
CA GLN A 9 9.72 -22.72 -19.16
C GLN A 9 9.97 -23.30 -17.76
N LYS A 10 10.56 -24.50 -17.68
CA LYS A 10 10.93 -25.12 -16.40
C LYS A 10 11.97 -24.29 -15.65
N ALA A 11 13.05 -23.88 -16.32
CA ALA A 11 14.09 -23.04 -15.74
C ALA A 11 13.51 -21.71 -15.22
N LYS A 12 12.55 -21.13 -15.93
CA LYS A 12 11.86 -19.91 -15.51
C LYS A 12 11.04 -20.10 -14.22
N ILE A 13 10.32 -21.20 -14.12
CA ILE A 13 9.53 -21.53 -12.91
C ILE A 13 10.48 -21.74 -11.71
N GLU A 14 11.56 -22.50 -11.90
CA GLU A 14 12.56 -22.74 -10.85
C GLU A 14 13.17 -21.42 -10.34
N PHE A 15 13.45 -20.48 -11.24
CA PHE A 15 13.95 -19.16 -10.85
C PHE A 15 12.92 -18.32 -10.08
N ILE A 16 11.64 -18.37 -10.50
CA ILE A 16 10.54 -17.71 -9.77
C ILE A 16 10.46 -18.31 -8.36
N ASP A 17 10.48 -19.63 -8.23
CA ASP A 17 10.42 -20.29 -6.93
C ASP A 17 11.61 -19.89 -6.04
N ALA A 18 12.83 -19.94 -6.55
CA ALA A 18 14.04 -19.57 -5.80
C ALA A 18 13.98 -18.11 -5.28
N PHE A 19 13.48 -17.18 -6.09
CA PHE A 19 13.31 -15.79 -5.68
C PHE A 19 12.30 -15.65 -4.53
N PHE A 20 11.14 -16.26 -4.64
CA PHE A 20 10.13 -16.15 -3.60
C PHE A 20 10.46 -16.96 -2.35
N ASP A 21 11.20 -18.07 -2.47
CA ASP A 21 11.73 -18.83 -1.33
C ASP A 21 12.72 -17.97 -0.51
N ASP A 22 13.57 -17.17 -1.16
CA ASP A 22 14.43 -16.22 -0.49
C ASP A 22 13.62 -15.17 0.30
N TYR A 23 12.55 -14.63 -0.28
CA TYR A 23 11.66 -13.71 0.43
C TYR A 23 10.89 -14.37 1.57
N ASP A 24 10.46 -15.63 1.43
CA ASP A 24 9.82 -16.38 2.50
C ASP A 24 10.79 -16.62 3.67
N ASN A 25 12.03 -16.98 3.38
CA ASN A 25 13.09 -17.15 4.39
C ASN A 25 13.36 -15.82 5.11
N LYS A 26 13.46 -14.73 4.38
CA LYS A 26 13.59 -13.38 4.95
C LYS A 26 12.41 -13.02 5.84
N ALA A 27 11.17 -13.27 5.41
CA ALA A 27 9.99 -13.00 6.21
C ALA A 27 9.95 -13.84 7.49
N ASN A 28 10.33 -15.13 7.42
CA ASN A 28 10.43 -15.98 8.61
C ASN A 28 11.50 -15.47 9.58
N TYR A 29 12.67 -15.08 9.08
CA TYR A 29 13.73 -14.48 9.89
C TYR A 29 13.27 -13.20 10.60
N LEU A 30 12.48 -12.34 9.96
CA LEU A 30 11.94 -11.14 10.60
C LEU A 30 11.10 -11.45 11.83
N ARG A 31 10.32 -12.52 11.79
CA ARG A 31 9.51 -12.95 12.93
C ARG A 31 10.37 -13.38 14.12
N GLU A 32 11.48 -14.08 13.86
CA GLU A 32 12.42 -14.46 14.92
C GLU A 32 13.18 -13.22 15.43
N LEU A 33 13.61 -12.34 14.55
CA LEU A 33 14.27 -11.10 14.92
C LEU A 33 13.40 -10.22 15.82
N TYR A 34 12.08 -10.15 15.54
CA TYR A 34 11.12 -9.37 16.32
C TYR A 34 10.93 -9.92 17.75
N LYS A 35 11.14 -11.23 17.98
CA LYS A 35 11.07 -11.86 19.31
C LYS A 35 12.28 -11.53 20.18
N THR A 36 13.34 -11.04 19.59
CA THR A 36 14.52 -10.54 20.29
C THR A 36 14.39 -9.06 20.60
N ASP A 37 15.40 -8.44 21.20
CA ASP A 37 15.42 -6.98 21.43
C ASP A 37 15.64 -6.14 20.16
N ARG A 38 15.67 -6.78 18.99
CA ARG A 38 15.89 -6.15 17.68
C ARG A 38 14.58 -5.85 16.94
N ARG A 39 13.56 -5.41 17.64
CA ARG A 39 12.21 -5.14 17.10
C ARG A 39 12.21 -4.06 16.02
N ASP A 40 12.96 -2.99 16.22
CA ASP A 40 13.02 -1.88 15.26
C ASP A 40 13.70 -2.31 13.96
N GLU A 41 14.73 -3.15 14.03
CA GLU A 41 15.34 -3.71 12.82
C GLU A 41 14.37 -4.62 12.05
N ALA A 42 13.62 -5.46 12.76
CA ALA A 42 12.60 -6.30 12.14
C ALA A 42 11.53 -5.45 11.41
N ARG A 43 11.11 -4.33 12.00
CA ARG A 43 10.16 -3.38 11.40
C ARG A 43 10.73 -2.71 10.16
N ILE A 44 11.96 -2.20 10.24
CA ILE A 44 12.65 -1.56 9.11
C ILE A 44 12.78 -2.55 7.95
N LEU A 45 13.29 -3.75 8.21
CA LEU A 45 13.48 -4.76 7.18
C LEU A 45 12.16 -5.23 6.57
N CYS A 46 11.11 -5.38 7.39
CA CYS A 46 9.77 -5.73 6.90
C CYS A 46 9.26 -4.67 5.90
N ALA A 47 9.39 -3.40 6.26
CA ALA A 47 9.02 -2.31 5.36
C ALA A 47 9.85 -2.29 4.07
N CYS A 48 11.17 -2.52 4.18
CA CYS A 48 12.08 -2.57 3.03
C CYS A 48 11.78 -3.76 2.10
N TYR A 49 11.38 -4.91 2.63
CA TYR A 49 11.03 -6.06 1.80
C TYR A 49 9.72 -5.86 1.04
N ILE A 50 8.72 -5.23 1.65
CA ILE A 50 7.51 -4.81 0.92
C ILE A 50 7.86 -3.79 -0.18
N ASP A 51 8.71 -2.80 0.12
CA ASP A 51 9.14 -1.77 -0.83
C ASP A 51 9.93 -2.40 -2.00
N GLY A 52 10.81 -3.38 -1.71
CA GLY A 52 11.55 -4.14 -2.71
C GLY A 52 10.63 -4.95 -3.63
N LEU A 53 9.65 -5.67 -3.07
CA LEU A 53 8.64 -6.39 -3.86
C LEU A 53 7.77 -5.42 -4.67
N ALA A 54 7.34 -4.32 -4.09
CA ALA A 54 6.55 -3.30 -4.78
C ALA A 54 7.31 -2.71 -5.97
N SER A 55 8.61 -2.42 -5.80
CA SER A 55 9.46 -1.90 -6.88
C SER A 55 9.72 -2.94 -7.96
N ALA A 56 9.90 -4.21 -7.58
CA ALA A 56 10.18 -5.29 -8.54
C ALA A 56 8.93 -5.72 -9.32
N LEU A 57 7.74 -5.68 -8.69
CA LEU A 57 6.50 -6.24 -9.23
C LEU A 57 5.56 -5.19 -9.81
N CYS A 58 5.66 -3.96 -9.30
CA CYS A 58 4.60 -3.01 -9.54
C CYS A 58 4.93 -1.91 -10.52
N TRP A 59 6.03 -1.66 -11.09
CA TRP A 59 6.26 -0.55 -12.03
C TRP A 59 7.50 0.27 -11.67
N PRO A 60 8.62 0.00 -12.32
CA PRO A 60 9.89 0.70 -12.04
C PRO A 60 9.82 2.22 -12.25
N ASP A 61 8.89 2.70 -13.05
CA ASP A 61 8.78 4.12 -13.43
C ASP A 61 7.90 4.95 -12.49
N GLU A 62 7.22 4.31 -11.53
CA GLU A 62 6.34 5.03 -10.60
C GLU A 62 7.09 5.38 -9.30
N ARG A 63 6.54 6.34 -8.57
CA ARG A 63 7.10 6.75 -7.27
C ARG A 63 7.02 5.58 -6.27
N SER A 64 8.07 5.32 -5.53
CA SER A 64 8.15 4.20 -4.57
C SER A 64 6.99 4.18 -3.56
N ASN A 65 6.55 5.35 -3.09
CA ASN A 65 5.42 5.45 -2.18
C ASN A 65 4.10 4.99 -2.83
N TYR A 66 3.89 5.30 -4.09
CA TYR A 66 2.72 4.84 -4.84
C TYR A 66 2.74 3.32 -5.01
N ASN A 67 3.88 2.75 -5.40
CA ASN A 67 4.05 1.31 -5.58
C ASN A 67 3.81 0.54 -4.27
N TYR A 68 4.33 1.05 -3.15
CA TYR A 68 4.09 0.45 -1.83
C TYR A 68 2.60 0.44 -1.47
N VAL A 69 1.90 1.55 -1.67
CA VAL A 69 0.46 1.64 -1.43
C VAL A 69 -0.32 0.74 -2.37
N ALA A 70 0.06 0.70 -3.65
CA ALA A 70 -0.60 -0.12 -4.66
C ALA A 70 -0.51 -1.62 -4.35
N ILE A 71 0.67 -2.12 -3.96
CA ILE A 71 0.85 -3.55 -3.62
C ILE A 71 0.08 -3.94 -2.36
N LEU A 72 0.02 -3.08 -1.35
CA LEU A 72 -0.78 -3.33 -0.15
C LEU A 72 -2.27 -3.39 -0.47
N ARG A 73 -2.78 -2.45 -1.28
CA ARG A 73 -4.18 -2.43 -1.70
C ARG A 73 -4.56 -3.67 -2.52
N ALA A 74 -3.70 -4.07 -3.44
CA ALA A 74 -3.98 -5.19 -4.34
C ALA A 74 -3.77 -6.56 -3.69
N HIS A 75 -2.75 -6.71 -2.86
CA HIS A 75 -2.25 -8.02 -2.43
C HIS A 75 -2.02 -8.13 -0.91
N GLY A 76 -2.23 -7.08 -0.13
CA GLY A 76 -2.05 -7.10 1.33
C GLY A 76 -3.07 -7.97 2.08
N GLY A 77 -4.15 -8.37 1.42
CA GLY A 77 -5.12 -9.34 1.94
C GLY A 77 -6.15 -8.79 2.91
N ASN A 78 -6.26 -7.49 3.07
CA ASN A 78 -7.29 -6.86 3.89
C ASN A 78 -7.96 -5.72 3.12
N GLU A 79 -9.29 -5.77 2.99
CA GLU A 79 -10.08 -4.75 2.29
C GLU A 79 -9.87 -3.33 2.84
N ILE A 80 -9.59 -3.20 4.14
CA ILE A 80 -9.36 -1.91 4.81
C ILE A 80 -8.29 -1.06 4.11
N PHE A 81 -7.34 -1.67 3.40
CA PHE A 81 -6.25 -0.97 2.74
C PHE A 81 -6.71 -0.04 1.61
N ALA A 82 -7.86 -0.31 1.03
CA ALA A 82 -8.45 0.51 -0.02
C ALA A 82 -9.30 1.68 0.52
N TYR A 83 -9.71 1.61 1.79
CA TYR A 83 -10.57 2.62 2.38
C TYR A 83 -9.82 3.90 2.71
N ILE A 84 -10.49 5.03 2.58
CA ILE A 84 -9.95 6.38 2.67
C ILE A 84 -10.29 6.98 4.03
N HIS A 85 -9.29 7.56 4.69
CA HIS A 85 -9.46 8.37 5.88
C HIS A 85 -9.56 9.86 5.49
N PRO A 86 -10.69 10.55 5.72
CA PRO A 86 -10.92 11.91 5.25
C PRO A 86 -9.83 12.90 5.67
N LYS A 87 -9.45 12.88 6.95
CA LYS A 87 -8.38 13.76 7.45
C LYS A 87 -7.03 13.50 6.78
N MET A 88 -6.68 12.25 6.56
CA MET A 88 -5.40 11.91 5.90
C MET A 88 -5.42 12.34 4.43
N LEU A 89 -6.58 12.25 3.78
CA LEU A 89 -6.75 12.78 2.44
C LEU A 89 -6.62 14.30 2.43
N ASP A 90 -7.28 15.01 3.36
CA ASP A 90 -7.16 16.47 3.51
C ASP A 90 -5.70 16.91 3.72
N ASP A 91 -5.00 16.28 4.67
CA ASP A 91 -3.58 16.55 4.94
C ASP A 91 -2.68 16.29 3.71
N ALA A 92 -2.99 15.26 2.94
CA ALA A 92 -2.25 14.93 1.72
C ALA A 92 -2.52 15.92 0.58
N LEU A 93 -3.78 16.34 0.39
CA LEU A 93 -4.18 17.32 -0.61
C LEU A 93 -3.70 18.73 -0.25
N ASN A 94 -3.60 19.06 1.02
CA ASN A 94 -3.03 20.33 1.48
C ASN A 94 -1.60 20.55 0.95
N LYS A 95 -0.79 19.49 0.85
CA LYS A 95 0.56 19.55 0.26
C LYS A 95 0.56 19.88 -1.23
N LEU A 96 -0.58 19.73 -1.90
CA LEU A 96 -0.78 20.07 -3.31
C LEU A 96 -1.45 21.43 -3.49
N SER A 97 -1.97 22.05 -2.42
CA SER A 97 -2.80 23.26 -2.46
C SER A 97 -2.13 24.46 -3.13
N GLU A 98 -0.80 24.58 -3.04
CA GLU A 98 -0.04 25.65 -3.70
C GLU A 98 0.05 25.50 -5.22
N GLN A 99 -0.23 24.33 -5.78
CA GLN A 99 -0.24 24.13 -7.21
C GLN A 99 -1.47 24.82 -7.83
N ARG A 100 -1.29 25.52 -8.96
CA ARG A 100 -2.34 26.31 -9.64
C ARG A 100 -3.68 25.58 -9.78
N LYS A 101 -3.65 24.29 -10.12
CA LYS A 101 -4.86 23.48 -10.32
C LYS A 101 -5.60 23.16 -9.02
N TRP A 102 -4.89 23.12 -7.87
CA TRP A 102 -5.45 22.80 -6.56
C TRP A 102 -5.89 24.03 -5.77
N LYS A 103 -5.21 25.17 -5.96
CA LYS A 103 -5.43 26.41 -5.21
C LYS A 103 -6.90 26.85 -5.19
N LYS A 104 -7.61 26.62 -6.30
CA LYS A 104 -9.03 27.03 -6.42
C LYS A 104 -9.98 26.05 -5.73
N ILE A 105 -9.73 24.74 -5.82
CA ILE A 105 -10.68 23.70 -5.40
C ILE A 105 -10.40 23.16 -4.00
N PHE A 106 -9.15 23.22 -3.53
CA PHE A 106 -8.74 22.68 -2.25
C PHE A 106 -9.53 23.21 -1.05
N PRO A 107 -9.83 24.54 -0.91
CA PRO A 107 -10.63 25.02 0.22
C PRO A 107 -11.97 24.32 0.34
N THR A 108 -12.69 24.17 -0.78
CA THR A 108 -14.00 23.50 -0.81
C THR A 108 -13.88 22.03 -0.41
N ILE A 109 -12.86 21.32 -0.92
CA ILE A 109 -12.60 19.91 -0.57
C ILE A 109 -12.29 19.80 0.92
N SER A 110 -11.36 20.60 1.42
CA SER A 110 -10.92 20.61 2.82
C SER A 110 -12.09 20.83 3.79
N ASP A 111 -12.97 21.78 3.49
CA ASP A 111 -14.14 22.05 4.32
C ASP A 111 -15.06 20.82 4.42
N LYS A 112 -15.24 20.07 3.34
CA LYS A 112 -16.08 18.86 3.34
C LYS A 112 -15.41 17.67 4.03
N LEU A 113 -14.11 17.47 3.82
CA LEU A 113 -13.38 16.39 4.46
C LEU A 113 -13.23 16.59 5.98
N LYS A 114 -13.12 17.85 6.45
CA LYS A 114 -13.03 18.16 7.88
C LYS A 114 -14.29 17.90 8.67
N VAL A 115 -15.47 18.03 8.04
CA VAL A 115 -16.75 17.78 8.69
C VAL A 115 -17.25 16.34 8.49
N ALA A 116 -16.55 15.53 7.71
CA ALA A 116 -16.87 14.13 7.53
C ALA A 116 -16.72 13.34 8.84
N ASP A 117 -17.56 12.33 9.02
CA ASP A 117 -17.48 11.43 10.17
C ASP A 117 -16.12 10.78 10.30
N ARG A 118 -15.71 10.49 11.53
CA ARG A 118 -14.43 9.83 11.83
C ARG A 118 -14.51 8.32 11.58
N ARG A 119 -14.71 7.95 10.32
CA ARG A 119 -14.68 6.57 9.84
C ARG A 119 -13.84 6.47 8.57
N LEU A 120 -13.56 5.25 8.16
CA LEU A 120 -12.99 4.99 6.85
C LEU A 120 -14.12 4.92 5.80
N TYR A 121 -13.87 5.49 4.65
CA TYR A 121 -14.80 5.64 3.54
C TYR A 121 -14.36 4.83 2.34
N GLU A 122 -15.33 4.30 1.60
CA GLU A 122 -15.07 3.83 0.25
C GLU A 122 -14.87 5.00 -0.72
N GLU A 123 -14.24 4.72 -1.85
CA GLU A 123 -13.96 5.74 -2.87
C GLU A 123 -15.23 6.45 -3.34
N HIS A 124 -16.31 5.70 -3.58
CA HIS A 124 -17.57 6.25 -4.04
C HIS A 124 -18.23 7.17 -3.00
N GLU A 125 -18.13 6.85 -1.72
CA GLU A 125 -18.66 7.69 -0.64
C GLU A 125 -17.98 9.06 -0.56
N ILE A 126 -16.65 9.10 -0.78
CA ILE A 126 -15.91 10.38 -0.87
C ILE A 126 -16.32 11.15 -2.13
N LEU A 127 -16.52 10.46 -3.26
CA LEU A 127 -17.03 11.11 -4.47
C LEU A 127 -18.43 11.70 -4.27
N GLU A 128 -19.35 10.97 -3.65
CA GLU A 128 -20.70 11.45 -3.32
C GLU A 128 -20.67 12.66 -2.38
N LEU A 129 -19.76 12.66 -1.40
CA LEU A 129 -19.57 13.82 -0.50
C LEU A 129 -19.12 15.08 -1.26
N LEU A 130 -18.31 14.93 -2.29
CA LEU A 130 -17.72 16.05 -3.02
C LEU A 130 -18.51 16.46 -4.28
N ALA A 131 -19.29 15.56 -4.87
CA ALA A 131 -20.02 15.77 -6.13
C ALA A 131 -20.95 17.01 -6.15
N PRO A 132 -21.64 17.38 -5.06
CA PRO A 132 -22.48 18.59 -5.08
C PRO A 132 -21.67 19.90 -5.18
N HIS A 133 -20.36 19.86 -5.01
CA HIS A 133 -19.50 21.03 -4.85
C HIS A 133 -18.41 21.18 -5.94
N LEU A 134 -18.18 20.13 -6.72
CA LEU A 134 -17.13 20.04 -7.73
C LEU A 134 -17.72 19.58 -9.08
N ASN A 135 -17.15 20.07 -10.17
CA ASN A 135 -17.50 19.56 -11.49
C ASN A 135 -16.79 18.22 -11.79
N ALA A 136 -17.18 17.56 -12.90
CA ALA A 136 -16.66 16.23 -13.24
C ALA A 136 -15.11 16.20 -13.42
N ALA A 137 -14.53 17.24 -14.01
CA ALA A 137 -13.08 17.33 -14.19
C ALA A 137 -12.34 17.54 -12.87
N GLU A 138 -12.91 18.32 -11.96
CA GLU A 138 -12.38 18.54 -10.61
C GLU A 138 -12.48 17.26 -9.75
N LEU A 139 -13.61 16.54 -9.83
CA LEU A 139 -13.77 15.24 -9.15
C LEU A 139 -12.73 14.22 -9.66
N GLU A 140 -12.51 14.13 -10.96
CA GLU A 140 -11.50 13.22 -11.51
C GLU A 140 -10.08 13.62 -11.10
N LEU A 141 -9.80 14.92 -10.95
CA LEU A 141 -8.53 15.40 -10.42
C LEU A 141 -8.31 14.94 -8.96
N VAL A 142 -9.35 15.04 -8.12
CA VAL A 142 -9.30 14.59 -6.72
C VAL A 142 -9.17 13.07 -6.63
N ARG A 143 -9.93 12.35 -7.44
CA ARG A 143 -9.93 10.89 -7.48
C ARG A 143 -8.53 10.31 -7.73
N LYS A 144 -7.75 10.91 -8.61
CA LYS A 144 -6.36 10.50 -8.89
C LYS A 144 -5.45 10.55 -7.66
N GLU A 145 -5.81 11.31 -6.65
CA GLU A 145 -5.02 11.47 -5.41
C GLU A 145 -5.60 10.67 -4.22
N PHE A 146 -6.72 9.96 -4.38
CA PHE A 146 -7.37 9.21 -3.31
C PHE A 146 -6.45 8.19 -2.64
N TRP A 147 -5.54 7.60 -3.41
CA TRP A 147 -4.56 6.67 -2.89
C TRP A 147 -3.76 7.22 -1.69
N ARG A 148 -3.57 8.55 -1.63
CA ARG A 148 -2.83 9.24 -0.55
C ARG A 148 -3.55 9.26 0.78
N GLY A 149 -4.87 9.16 0.76
CA GLY A 149 -5.72 9.10 1.95
C GLY A 149 -6.06 7.68 2.40
N THR A 150 -5.65 6.65 1.66
CA THR A 150 -6.01 5.27 1.96
C THR A 150 -5.30 4.75 3.22
N PHE A 151 -5.90 3.71 3.85
CA PHE A 151 -5.28 3.07 5.00
C PHE A 151 -3.90 2.46 4.65
N ALA A 152 -3.71 1.99 3.43
CA ALA A 152 -2.41 1.56 2.93
C ALA A 152 -1.38 2.71 2.91
N ALA A 153 -1.78 3.94 2.56
CA ALA A 153 -0.90 5.11 2.61
C ALA A 153 -0.55 5.51 4.05
N ILE A 154 -1.46 5.26 4.99
CA ILE A 154 -1.21 5.47 6.41
C ILE A 154 -0.14 4.47 6.89
N ILE A 155 -0.24 3.19 6.51
CA ILE A 155 0.80 2.20 6.81
C ILE A 155 2.14 2.64 6.22
N TYR A 156 2.18 3.09 4.96
CA TYR A 156 3.39 3.62 4.36
C TYR A 156 3.99 4.75 5.20
N SER A 157 3.21 5.75 5.55
CA SER A 157 3.70 6.93 6.27
C SER A 157 4.06 6.64 7.72
N ARG A 158 3.26 5.85 8.42
CA ARG A 158 3.41 5.60 9.86
C ARG A 158 4.34 4.43 10.18
N PHE A 159 4.39 3.42 9.33
CA PHE A 159 5.24 2.25 9.54
C PHE A 159 6.55 2.37 8.74
N ARG A 160 6.48 2.50 7.40
CA ARG A 160 7.68 2.52 6.54
C ARG A 160 8.53 3.77 6.76
N VAL A 161 7.95 4.97 6.63
CA VAL A 161 8.70 6.24 6.75
C VAL A 161 9.26 6.39 8.16
N SER A 162 8.45 6.12 9.16
CA SER A 162 8.85 6.23 10.56
C SER A 162 9.93 5.21 10.95
N ALA A 163 9.80 3.96 10.52
CA ALA A 163 10.80 2.92 10.80
C ALA A 163 12.16 3.28 10.17
N VAL A 164 12.17 3.69 8.89
CA VAL A 164 13.42 4.00 8.16
C VAL A 164 14.11 5.27 8.65
N HIS A 165 13.34 6.27 9.08
CA HIS A 165 13.89 7.56 9.52
C HIS A 165 14.02 7.70 11.05
N GLY A 166 13.73 6.67 11.82
CA GLY A 166 13.89 6.67 13.29
C GLY A 166 12.88 7.52 14.06
N PHE A 167 11.79 7.95 13.41
CA PHE A 167 10.73 8.80 14.01
C PHE A 167 9.41 8.03 14.17
N GLY A 168 9.48 6.72 14.37
CA GLY A 168 8.29 5.89 14.45
C GLY A 168 7.51 6.07 15.73
N PRO A 169 6.17 6.12 15.65
CA PRO A 169 5.37 5.82 16.83
C PRO A 169 5.66 4.38 17.26
N PRO A 170 5.56 4.08 18.58
CA PRO A 170 5.71 2.72 19.06
C PRO A 170 4.71 1.79 18.36
N ASP A 171 5.00 0.48 18.38
CA ASP A 171 4.06 -0.54 17.94
C ASP A 171 2.69 -0.35 18.58
N GLY A 172 1.64 -0.61 17.81
CA GLY A 172 0.28 -0.48 18.29
C GLY A 172 -0.31 0.91 18.13
N THR A 173 0.24 1.76 17.25
CA THR A 173 -0.40 3.03 16.93
C THR A 173 -1.83 2.79 16.46
N THR A 174 -2.78 3.28 17.24
CA THR A 174 -4.21 3.23 16.95
C THR A 174 -4.66 4.56 16.35
N PHE A 175 -5.74 4.50 15.59
CA PHE A 175 -6.48 5.68 15.17
C PHE A 175 -7.65 5.87 16.12
N ASP A 176 -7.38 6.46 17.28
CA ASP A 176 -8.45 6.78 18.23
C ASP A 176 -9.57 7.53 17.52
N LEU A 177 -10.81 7.13 17.80
CA LEU A 177 -12.02 7.72 17.25
C LEU A 177 -12.28 7.44 15.74
N THR A 178 -11.51 6.57 15.09
CA THR A 178 -11.78 6.16 13.70
C THR A 178 -12.39 4.77 13.70
N THR A 179 -13.47 4.62 12.92
CA THR A 179 -14.15 3.33 12.79
C THR A 179 -14.10 2.80 11.36
N PHE A 180 -14.19 1.48 11.26
CA PHE A 180 -14.33 0.75 10.02
C PHE A 180 -15.44 -0.28 10.18
N LYS A 181 -16.51 -0.16 9.38
CA LYS A 181 -17.71 -1.02 9.48
C LYS A 181 -18.24 -1.13 10.92
N GLY A 182 -18.31 0.00 11.62
CA GLY A 182 -18.82 0.09 12.99
C GLY A 182 -17.91 -0.46 14.09
N LYS A 183 -16.67 -0.87 13.75
CA LYS A 183 -15.66 -1.35 14.71
C LYS A 183 -14.46 -0.41 14.72
N SER A 184 -13.69 -0.43 15.81
CA SER A 184 -12.43 0.30 15.88
C SER A 184 -11.49 -0.17 14.79
N VAL A 185 -10.78 0.79 14.17
CA VAL A 185 -9.73 0.48 13.19
C VAL A 185 -8.60 -0.29 13.89
N PRO A 186 -8.08 -1.37 13.28
CA PRO A 186 -7.01 -2.15 13.88
C PRO A 186 -5.73 -1.32 14.03
N ALA A 187 -4.99 -1.59 15.10
CA ALA A 187 -3.68 -1.00 15.30
C ALA A 187 -2.72 -1.41 14.18
N ILE A 188 -1.88 -0.46 13.76
CA ILE A 188 -0.78 -0.76 12.83
C ILE A 188 0.41 -1.22 13.67
N ASP A 189 0.64 -2.52 13.67
CA ASP A 189 1.75 -3.14 14.35
C ASP A 189 2.62 -3.98 13.39
N PHE A 190 3.71 -4.52 13.93
CA PHE A 190 4.60 -5.40 13.16
C PHE A 190 3.87 -6.61 12.59
N PHE A 191 3.01 -7.27 13.38
CA PHE A 191 2.36 -8.51 12.96
C PHE A 191 1.36 -8.29 11.83
N MET A 192 0.65 -7.17 11.84
CA MET A 192 -0.21 -6.76 10.73
C MET A 192 0.60 -6.60 9.44
N VAL A 193 1.69 -5.82 9.48
CA VAL A 193 2.51 -5.54 8.29
C VAL A 193 3.29 -6.76 7.83
N HIS A 194 3.81 -7.57 8.75
CA HIS A 194 4.44 -8.84 8.45
C HIS A 194 3.45 -9.84 7.81
N GLY A 195 2.21 -9.89 8.29
CA GLY A 195 1.14 -10.68 7.66
C GLY A 195 0.88 -10.25 6.22
N CYS A 196 0.89 -8.93 5.96
CA CYS A 196 0.80 -8.40 4.59
C CYS A 196 1.98 -8.85 3.72
N LEU A 197 3.22 -8.76 4.23
CA LEU A 197 4.41 -9.23 3.52
C LEU A 197 4.28 -10.70 3.11
N LYS A 198 3.92 -11.58 4.04
CA LYS A 198 3.72 -13.02 3.77
C LYS A 198 2.66 -13.26 2.69
N ARG A 199 1.56 -12.51 2.76
CA ARG A 199 0.49 -12.64 1.78
C ARG A 199 0.92 -12.13 0.40
N ILE A 200 1.60 -10.98 0.33
CA ILE A 200 2.13 -10.43 -0.92
C ILE A 200 3.07 -11.45 -1.58
N ILE A 201 4.00 -12.05 -0.82
CA ILE A 201 4.91 -13.09 -1.32
C ILE A 201 4.11 -14.24 -1.97
N GLY A 202 3.12 -14.80 -1.25
CA GLY A 202 2.32 -15.92 -1.76
C GLY A 202 1.55 -15.57 -3.02
N VAL A 203 0.75 -14.49 -2.99
CA VAL A 203 -0.10 -14.08 -4.12
C VAL A 203 0.74 -13.72 -5.34
N THR A 204 1.84 -13.00 -5.18
CA THR A 204 2.69 -12.59 -6.30
C THR A 204 3.50 -13.76 -6.88
N ARG A 205 3.90 -14.73 -6.04
CA ARG A 205 4.44 -16.02 -6.51
C ARG A 205 3.44 -16.74 -7.42
N ASP A 206 2.21 -16.90 -6.96
CA ASP A 206 1.17 -17.61 -7.71
C ASP A 206 0.87 -16.92 -9.04
N ILE A 207 0.74 -15.59 -9.05
CA ILE A 207 0.54 -14.79 -10.27
C ILE A 207 1.72 -15.01 -11.23
N SER A 208 2.96 -14.93 -10.74
CA SER A 208 4.17 -15.09 -11.58
C SER A 208 4.25 -16.49 -12.18
N LYS A 209 3.96 -17.54 -11.41
CA LYS A 209 3.94 -18.93 -11.88
C LYS A 209 2.85 -19.17 -12.92
N ASN A 210 1.62 -18.72 -12.64
CA ASN A 210 0.47 -18.95 -13.52
C ASN A 210 0.56 -18.16 -14.83
N SER A 211 1.12 -16.95 -14.79
CA SER A 211 1.32 -16.14 -16.00
C SER A 211 2.53 -16.60 -16.82
N GLY A 212 3.44 -17.36 -16.23
CA GLY A 212 4.74 -17.68 -16.81
C GLY A 212 5.58 -16.43 -17.10
N LYS A 213 5.21 -15.28 -16.53
CA LYS A 213 5.85 -14.00 -16.77
C LYS A 213 6.82 -13.68 -15.65
N TRP A 214 7.99 -13.25 -16.04
CA TRP A 214 8.97 -12.71 -15.11
C TRP A 214 8.45 -11.38 -14.55
N PHE A 215 8.45 -11.22 -13.22
CA PHE A 215 8.02 -9.97 -12.60
C PHE A 215 8.87 -8.78 -13.06
N GLY A 216 8.25 -7.64 -13.14
CA GLY A 216 8.87 -6.36 -13.46
C GLY A 216 8.76 -5.93 -14.92
N HIS A 217 8.76 -6.85 -15.88
CA HIS A 217 8.67 -6.47 -17.30
C HIS A 217 7.30 -6.68 -17.95
N ASP A 218 6.45 -7.52 -17.36
CA ASP A 218 5.21 -7.97 -18.00
C ASP A 218 3.94 -7.56 -17.27
N PHE A 219 4.02 -6.99 -16.06
CA PHE A 219 2.87 -6.41 -15.37
C PHE A 219 2.59 -5.02 -15.94
N LYS A 220 2.02 -4.97 -17.14
CA LYS A 220 1.47 -3.71 -17.65
C LYS A 220 0.25 -3.34 -16.81
N ARG A 221 0.26 -2.13 -16.30
CA ARG A 221 -0.88 -1.49 -15.67
C ARG A 221 -2.06 -1.52 -16.64
N GLU A 222 -3.16 -2.17 -16.29
CA GLU A 222 -4.46 -1.83 -16.86
C GLU A 222 -4.78 -0.42 -16.34
N ARG A 223 -4.72 0.55 -17.23
CA ARG A 223 -5.02 1.96 -16.96
C ARG A 223 -6.52 2.20 -16.95
#